data_4a8f0f25781035b0beb8a7a51dbcd4a3
#
_entry.id   4a8f0f25781035b0beb8a7a51dbcd4a3
#
_cell.length_a   1.000
_cell.length_b   1.000
_cell.length_c   1.000
_cell.angle_alpha   90.00
_cell.angle_beta   90.00
_cell.angle_gamma   90.00
#
_symmetry.space_group_name_H-M   'P 1'
#
loop_
_entity.id
_entity.type
_entity.pdbx_description
1 polymer ?
#
loop_
_entity_poly.entity_id
_entity_poly.type
_entity_poly.pdbx_seq_one_letter_code
_entity_poly.pdbx_strand_id
1 'polypeptide(L)'
;MADTPLPGLIAKVALLGLLNAVAIWAIFVLVGEGVYWLAIMLAAGCALIDWVFLTPRLFAWRYLIPGLIFMAAMVVYPICYTVAVAFTNYGTGHVLTKEQVIENYVARFTLQEEMPEYQTTIYRSEDGKFAVFLVGPGGENLIGMDGEVTALDDTALSIEGDRDGVPERIGPYQQLGILELFQHMSSLEALEFHFEDSVIRMRSVDRFATYAPQYHYDEELDALVDCSTGKAFIAKQGAFLAEDGEALDVGYRAPVGWSNFSRLLRSPQVSGPFLRVFVWTFEWAALSVLTTFGLGLLLAVILNDNKMKFKGFYRVLLLIPYAMPVFISALIWRGLLNTEVGLVNDVLQSLFGVWVPWLQDPFWAKVALVIVNLWLGFPYMMLINLGSLQSIPDELYEAARVDGASGWQQFWHVTLPLLLVSVAPLLVSCFAFNFNNFGVIYLVTQGRPPIPGARTPAGATDILITYTYRLAFESGSGTDYGLASAVTILIFLIVGTLSWFNFRFTGTLEEVRENV
;
A
#
# COMPACT_ATOMS: atom_id res chain seq x y z
N MET A 1 -50.20 6.19 7.92
CA MET A 1 -49.19 6.19 8.99
C MET A 1 -49.31 4.82 9.65
N ALA A 2 -48.48 3.89 9.29
CA ALA A 2 -48.45 2.59 9.95
C ALA A 2 -47.89 2.79 11.35
N ASP A 3 -48.65 2.33 12.36
CA ASP A 3 -48.32 2.44 13.78
C ASP A 3 -46.98 1.74 14.06
N THR A 4 -45.92 2.54 14.10
CA THR A 4 -44.66 2.03 14.68
C THR A 4 -44.92 1.89 16.19
N PRO A 5 -44.77 0.69 16.77
CA PRO A 5 -45.02 0.49 18.20
C PRO A 5 -44.10 1.41 18.99
N LEU A 6 -44.64 1.99 20.06
CA LEU A 6 -43.98 2.98 20.92
C LEU A 6 -42.50 2.61 21.25
N PRO A 7 -42.15 1.32 21.54
CA PRO A 7 -40.76 0.92 21.78
C PRO A 7 -39.83 1.12 20.57
N GLY A 8 -40.32 0.94 19.35
CA GLY A 8 -39.52 1.16 18.13
C GLY A 8 -39.25 2.63 17.86
N LEU A 9 -40.16 3.52 18.20
CA LEU A 9 -39.96 4.97 18.11
C LEU A 9 -38.92 5.44 19.13
N ILE A 10 -39.02 4.97 20.38
CA ILE A 10 -38.08 5.30 21.46
C ILE A 10 -36.67 4.81 21.09
N ALA A 11 -36.53 3.57 20.63
CA ALA A 11 -35.25 3.02 20.21
C ALA A 11 -34.62 3.81 19.06
N LYS A 12 -35.43 4.23 18.09
CA LYS A 12 -34.99 5.06 16.96
C LYS A 12 -34.47 6.42 17.42
N VAL A 13 -35.24 7.13 18.28
CA VAL A 13 -34.86 8.46 18.80
C VAL A 13 -33.60 8.34 19.67
N ALA A 14 -33.49 7.31 20.50
CA ALA A 14 -32.32 7.07 21.33
C ALA A 14 -31.07 6.81 20.49
N LEU A 15 -31.18 6.01 19.41
CA LEU A 15 -30.07 5.68 18.51
C LEU A 15 -29.59 6.91 17.72
N LEU A 16 -30.51 7.70 17.17
CA LEU A 16 -30.18 8.96 16.49
C LEU A 16 -29.60 9.99 17.48
N GLY A 17 -30.13 10.06 18.70
CA GLY A 17 -29.59 10.92 19.75
C GLY A 17 -28.17 10.57 20.15
N LEU A 18 -27.86 9.26 20.28
CA LEU A 18 -26.53 8.78 20.57
C LEU A 18 -25.55 9.08 19.41
N LEU A 19 -25.97 8.83 18.17
CA LEU A 19 -25.17 9.13 16.98
C LEU A 19 -24.83 10.63 16.92
N ASN A 20 -25.83 11.49 17.11
CA ASN A 20 -25.63 12.94 17.10
C ASN A 20 -24.76 13.42 18.27
N ALA A 21 -24.88 12.84 19.45
CA ALA A 21 -24.03 13.18 20.58
C ALA A 21 -22.55 12.86 20.30
N VAL A 22 -22.27 11.67 19.75
CA VAL A 22 -20.92 11.28 19.34
C VAL A 22 -20.39 12.17 18.22
N ALA A 23 -21.23 12.51 17.25
CA ALA A 23 -20.84 13.39 16.15
C ALA A 23 -20.56 14.82 16.62
N ILE A 24 -21.36 15.38 17.50
CA ILE A 24 -21.13 16.72 18.08
C ILE A 24 -19.81 16.74 18.85
N TRP A 25 -19.54 15.71 19.65
CA TRP A 25 -18.26 15.58 20.33
C TRP A 25 -17.07 15.53 19.35
N ALA A 26 -17.16 14.68 18.31
CA ALA A 26 -16.12 14.58 17.30
C ALA A 26 -15.92 15.89 16.51
N ILE A 27 -17.02 16.60 16.17
CA ILE A 27 -16.97 17.92 15.52
C ILE A 27 -16.25 18.92 16.42
N PHE A 28 -16.54 18.92 17.73
CA PHE A 28 -15.88 19.82 18.67
C PHE A 28 -14.37 19.57 18.73
N VAL A 29 -13.94 18.32 18.77
CA VAL A 29 -12.51 17.94 18.72
C VAL A 29 -11.87 18.40 17.41
N LEU A 30 -12.50 18.10 16.25
CA LEU A 30 -11.97 18.47 14.93
C LEU A 30 -11.85 20.00 14.74
N VAL A 31 -12.79 20.77 15.30
CA VAL A 31 -12.72 22.22 15.29
C VAL A 31 -11.58 22.74 16.18
N GLY A 32 -11.35 22.10 17.34
CA GLY A 32 -10.22 22.39 18.22
C GLY A 32 -8.86 22.13 17.58
N GLU A 33 -8.76 21.07 16.75
CA GLU A 33 -7.58 20.70 15.97
C GLU A 33 -7.44 21.52 14.66
N GLY A 34 -8.36 22.44 14.36
CA GLY A 34 -8.31 23.26 13.15
C GLY A 34 -8.75 22.54 11.85
N VAL A 35 -9.28 21.30 11.92
CA VAL A 35 -9.66 20.48 10.77
C VAL A 35 -11.11 20.77 10.36
N TYR A 36 -11.40 22.00 9.96
CA TYR A 36 -12.76 22.49 9.70
C TYR A 36 -13.50 21.74 8.59
N TRP A 37 -12.81 21.36 7.51
CA TRP A 37 -13.44 20.67 6.38
C TRP A 37 -14.04 19.31 6.76
N LEU A 38 -13.35 18.56 7.64
CA LEU A 38 -13.83 17.27 8.12
C LEU A 38 -15.00 17.44 9.10
N ALA A 39 -14.94 18.48 9.94
CA ALA A 39 -16.05 18.85 10.84
C ALA A 39 -17.32 19.18 10.04
N ILE A 40 -17.21 19.95 8.95
CA ILE A 40 -18.33 20.29 8.06
C ILE A 40 -18.88 19.02 7.37
N MET A 41 -18.02 18.15 6.86
CA MET A 41 -18.45 16.88 6.24
C MET A 41 -19.19 15.98 7.24
N LEU A 42 -18.70 15.88 8.47
CA LEU A 42 -19.34 15.09 9.51
C LEU A 42 -20.70 15.67 9.90
N ALA A 43 -20.81 17.00 10.07
CA ALA A 43 -22.07 17.69 10.34
C ALA A 43 -23.10 17.49 9.22
N ALA A 44 -22.68 17.64 7.97
CA ALA A 44 -23.54 17.41 6.81
C ALA A 44 -24.00 15.94 6.70
N GLY A 45 -23.11 14.99 6.99
CA GLY A 45 -23.43 13.56 7.03
C GLY A 45 -24.48 13.23 8.09
N CYS A 46 -24.34 13.76 9.31
CA CYS A 46 -25.32 13.58 10.38
C CYS A 46 -26.67 14.20 10.03
N ALA A 47 -26.67 15.42 9.50
CA ALA A 47 -27.90 16.09 9.06
C ALA A 47 -28.62 15.30 7.96
N LEU A 48 -27.88 14.70 7.02
CA LEU A 48 -28.42 13.83 5.98
C LEU A 48 -29.05 12.56 6.57
N ILE A 49 -28.36 11.91 7.52
CA ILE A 49 -28.87 10.73 8.20
C ILE A 49 -30.17 11.08 8.95
N ASP A 50 -30.16 12.12 9.72
CA ASP A 50 -31.35 12.58 10.46
C ASP A 50 -32.51 12.87 9.52
N TRP A 51 -32.25 13.60 8.42
CA TRP A 51 -33.30 13.90 7.43
C TRP A 51 -33.92 12.64 6.85
N VAL A 52 -33.13 11.65 6.50
CA VAL A 52 -33.61 10.38 5.92
C VAL A 52 -34.36 9.55 6.97
N PHE A 53 -33.82 9.46 8.18
CA PHE A 53 -34.46 8.65 9.22
C PHE A 53 -35.72 9.29 9.78
N LEU A 54 -35.82 10.62 9.78
CA LEU A 54 -37.01 11.36 10.27
C LEU A 54 -38.10 11.49 9.19
N THR A 55 -37.75 11.44 7.89
CA THR A 55 -38.70 11.60 6.79
C THR A 55 -39.33 10.27 6.38
N PRO A 56 -40.65 10.05 6.52
CA PRO A 56 -41.31 8.79 6.17
C PRO A 56 -41.21 8.42 4.69
N ARG A 57 -41.16 9.42 3.80
CA ARG A 57 -41.06 9.23 2.34
C ARG A 57 -39.72 8.59 1.89
N LEU A 58 -38.69 8.69 2.73
CA LEU A 58 -37.35 8.19 2.45
C LEU A 58 -37.08 6.83 3.11
N PHE A 59 -38.13 6.04 3.39
CA PHE A 59 -38.03 4.76 4.09
C PHE A 59 -37.04 3.79 3.41
N ALA A 60 -37.06 3.69 2.09
CA ALA A 60 -36.14 2.82 1.34
C ALA A 60 -34.66 3.23 1.51
N TRP A 61 -34.38 4.52 1.61
CA TRP A 61 -33.02 5.05 1.79
C TRP A 61 -32.38 4.66 3.13
N ARG A 62 -33.19 4.38 4.16
CA ARG A 62 -32.71 3.93 5.48
C ARG A 62 -31.91 2.63 5.41
N TYR A 63 -32.28 1.75 4.48
CA TYR A 63 -31.58 0.49 4.24
C TYR A 63 -30.36 0.66 3.34
N LEU A 64 -30.38 1.66 2.46
CA LEU A 64 -29.28 1.92 1.52
C LEU A 64 -28.15 2.73 2.16
N ILE A 65 -28.47 3.68 3.04
CA ILE A 65 -27.47 4.60 3.63
C ILE A 65 -26.29 3.89 4.30
N PRO A 66 -26.46 2.87 5.17
CA PRO A 66 -25.32 2.19 5.77
C PRO A 66 -24.38 1.59 4.72
N GLY A 67 -24.96 0.95 3.70
CA GLY A 67 -24.19 0.42 2.57
C GLY A 67 -23.48 1.49 1.75
N LEU A 68 -24.16 2.62 1.49
CA LEU A 68 -23.59 3.75 0.75
C LEU A 68 -22.46 4.44 1.52
N ILE A 69 -22.61 4.62 2.83
CA ILE A 69 -21.54 5.17 3.69
C ILE A 69 -20.33 4.25 3.66
N PHE A 70 -20.55 2.93 3.83
CA PHE A 70 -19.47 1.95 3.78
C PHE A 70 -18.79 1.93 2.40
N MET A 71 -19.57 1.98 1.33
CA MET A 71 -19.06 2.11 -0.04
C MET A 71 -18.26 3.41 -0.24
N ALA A 72 -18.77 4.53 0.25
CA ALA A 72 -18.07 5.81 0.15
C ALA A 72 -16.72 5.78 0.89
N ALA A 73 -16.69 5.22 2.12
CA ALA A 73 -15.48 5.15 2.93
C ALA A 73 -14.47 4.11 2.43
N MET A 74 -14.93 2.93 1.99
CA MET A 74 -14.05 1.80 1.68
C MET A 74 -13.74 1.65 0.18
N VAL A 75 -14.53 2.27 -0.69
CA VAL A 75 -14.34 2.18 -2.15
C VAL A 75 -14.06 3.55 -2.75
N VAL A 76 -14.96 4.52 -2.57
CA VAL A 76 -14.84 5.83 -3.25
C VAL A 76 -13.64 6.62 -2.71
N TYR A 77 -13.49 6.69 -1.38
CA TYR A 77 -12.38 7.43 -0.76
C TYR A 77 -10.99 6.89 -1.20
N PRO A 78 -10.68 5.58 -1.12
CA PRO A 78 -9.40 5.06 -1.60
C PRO A 78 -9.16 5.30 -3.10
N ILE A 79 -10.21 5.24 -3.93
CA ILE A 79 -10.09 5.57 -5.36
C ILE A 79 -9.70 7.04 -5.54
N CYS A 80 -10.45 7.97 -4.90
CA CYS A 80 -10.14 9.40 -4.98
C CYS A 80 -8.74 9.71 -4.43
N TYR A 81 -8.35 9.08 -3.33
CA TYR A 81 -7.01 9.22 -2.76
C TYR A 81 -5.92 8.73 -3.72
N THR A 82 -6.10 7.54 -4.33
CA THR A 82 -5.17 7.01 -5.33
C THR A 82 -5.05 7.94 -6.54
N VAL A 83 -6.18 8.51 -7.00
CA VAL A 83 -6.17 9.51 -8.07
C VAL A 83 -5.37 10.75 -7.66
N ALA A 84 -5.58 11.27 -6.45
CA ALA A 84 -4.84 12.43 -5.96
C ALA A 84 -3.33 12.14 -5.86
N VAL A 85 -2.95 10.98 -5.31
CA VAL A 85 -1.54 10.55 -5.17
C VAL A 85 -0.85 10.41 -6.52
N ALA A 86 -1.54 9.97 -7.57
CA ALA A 86 -0.97 9.82 -8.91
C ALA A 86 -0.44 11.13 -9.52
N PHE A 87 -0.92 12.27 -9.04
CA PHE A 87 -0.49 13.61 -9.45
C PHE A 87 0.55 14.24 -8.51
N THR A 88 1.12 13.46 -7.58
CA THR A 88 2.13 13.91 -6.62
C THR A 88 3.44 13.14 -6.78
N ASN A 89 4.51 13.67 -6.19
CA ASN A 89 5.81 12.98 -6.05
C ASN A 89 5.87 12.06 -4.83
N TYR A 90 4.73 11.67 -4.24
CA TYR A 90 4.70 10.88 -3.02
C TYR A 90 5.50 9.58 -3.16
N GLY A 91 6.50 9.41 -2.28
CA GLY A 91 7.43 8.29 -2.30
C GLY A 91 8.54 8.47 -1.28
N THR A 92 9.55 7.61 -1.32
CA THR A 92 10.72 7.72 -0.43
C THR A 92 11.40 9.08 -0.63
N GLY A 93 11.69 9.76 0.48
CA GLY A 93 12.25 11.13 0.47
C GLY A 93 11.21 12.24 0.30
N HIS A 94 9.92 11.91 0.00
CA HIS A 94 8.85 12.88 -0.23
C HIS A 94 7.55 12.46 0.49
N VAL A 95 7.68 11.95 1.72
CA VAL A 95 6.56 11.47 2.55
C VAL A 95 5.92 12.62 3.33
N LEU A 96 6.74 13.53 3.85
CA LEU A 96 6.34 14.62 4.72
C LEU A 96 5.70 15.76 3.93
N THR A 97 4.90 16.59 4.61
CA THR A 97 4.47 17.88 4.07
C THR A 97 5.63 18.88 4.09
N LYS A 98 5.49 20.00 3.39
CA LYS A 98 6.52 21.04 3.36
C LYS A 98 6.79 21.61 4.75
N GLU A 99 5.73 21.87 5.50
CA GLU A 99 5.78 22.39 6.86
C GLU A 99 6.55 21.43 7.79
N GLN A 100 6.22 20.13 7.72
CA GLN A 100 6.91 19.09 8.51
C GLN A 100 8.39 18.97 8.16
N VAL A 101 8.76 19.18 6.89
CA VAL A 101 10.19 19.18 6.49
C VAL A 101 10.89 20.41 7.03
N ILE A 102 10.27 21.58 6.95
CA ILE A 102 10.82 22.82 7.53
C ILE A 102 11.04 22.64 9.04
N GLU A 103 10.01 22.19 9.78
CA GLU A 103 10.12 21.92 11.22
C GLU A 103 11.27 20.94 11.53
N ASN A 104 11.39 19.87 10.73
CA ASN A 104 12.43 18.86 10.90
C ASN A 104 13.85 19.44 10.70
N TYR A 105 14.03 20.33 9.72
CA TYR A 105 15.34 20.94 9.49
C TYR A 105 15.66 22.05 10.49
N VAL A 106 14.70 22.89 10.84
CA VAL A 106 14.86 23.95 11.86
C VAL A 106 15.15 23.36 13.25
N ALA A 107 14.60 22.18 13.55
CA ALA A 107 14.89 21.45 14.79
C ALA A 107 16.28 20.78 14.81
N ARG A 108 17.06 20.85 13.73
CA ARG A 108 18.42 20.30 13.71
C ARG A 108 19.42 21.30 14.30
N PHE A 109 20.11 20.85 15.30
CA PHE A 109 21.20 21.60 15.93
C PHE A 109 22.52 20.92 15.58
N THR A 110 23.54 21.74 15.28
CA THR A 110 24.89 21.27 14.99
C THR A 110 25.90 21.87 15.97
N LEU A 111 26.94 21.09 16.28
CA LEU A 111 28.05 21.56 17.08
C LEU A 111 28.86 22.55 16.24
N GLN A 112 29.08 23.75 16.74
CA GLN A 112 29.96 24.72 16.11
C GLN A 112 31.29 24.78 16.90
N GLU A 113 32.41 24.64 16.20
CA GLU A 113 33.75 24.63 16.83
C GLU A 113 34.09 25.93 17.54
N GLU A 114 33.44 27.03 17.19
CA GLU A 114 33.66 28.38 17.80
C GLU A 114 32.79 28.61 19.04
N MET A 115 31.83 27.74 19.35
CA MET A 115 30.94 27.87 20.50
C MET A 115 31.57 27.28 21.77
N PRO A 116 31.24 27.84 22.97
CA PRO A 116 31.82 27.39 24.23
C PRO A 116 31.49 25.94 24.55
N GLU A 117 32.51 25.19 24.94
CA GLU A 117 32.40 23.92 25.65
C GLU A 117 32.49 24.15 27.15
N TYR A 118 31.65 23.47 27.89
CA TYR A 118 31.57 23.57 29.34
C TYR A 118 32.12 22.31 29.98
N GLN A 119 32.97 22.44 30.98
CA GLN A 119 33.27 21.35 31.90
C GLN A 119 32.06 21.13 32.79
N THR A 120 31.68 19.87 33.02
CA THR A 120 30.42 19.61 33.68
C THR A 120 30.53 18.65 34.86
N THR A 121 29.72 18.95 35.87
CA THR A 121 29.45 18.03 36.98
C THR A 121 27.94 17.81 37.05
N ILE A 122 27.52 16.56 37.16
CA ILE A 122 26.12 16.18 37.13
C ILE A 122 25.63 15.83 38.53
N TYR A 123 24.45 16.35 38.84
CA TYR A 123 23.80 16.21 40.14
C TYR A 123 22.43 15.59 39.96
N ARG A 124 21.95 14.92 41.01
CA ARG A 124 20.62 14.31 41.03
C ARG A 124 19.93 14.61 42.36
N SER A 125 18.62 14.92 42.27
CA SER A 125 17.79 15.08 43.45
C SER A 125 17.21 13.73 43.89
N GLU A 126 16.69 13.64 45.12
CA GLU A 126 15.97 12.45 45.66
C GLU A 126 14.76 12.10 44.83
N ASP A 127 14.11 13.08 44.19
CA ASP A 127 12.97 12.91 43.28
C ASP A 127 13.37 12.40 41.88
N GLY A 128 14.67 12.19 41.63
CA GLY A 128 15.18 11.65 40.38
C GLY A 128 15.43 12.68 39.27
N LYS A 129 15.25 13.97 39.52
CA LYS A 129 15.59 15.06 38.60
C LYS A 129 17.10 15.29 38.52
N PHE A 130 17.57 15.69 37.35
CA PHE A 130 18.98 16.02 37.12
C PHE A 130 19.21 17.54 37.09
N ALA A 131 20.34 17.97 37.62
CA ALA A 131 20.91 19.29 37.46
C ALA A 131 22.33 19.16 36.94
N VAL A 132 22.75 20.03 36.05
CA VAL A 132 24.10 20.03 35.46
C VAL A 132 24.79 21.35 35.75
N PHE A 133 25.87 21.26 36.50
CA PHE A 133 26.75 22.40 36.76
C PHE A 133 27.73 22.52 35.60
N LEU A 134 27.81 23.71 35.01
CA LEU A 134 28.53 24.03 33.81
C LEU A 134 29.58 25.12 34.10
N VAL A 135 30.82 24.79 33.84
CA VAL A 135 31.92 25.77 33.96
C VAL A 135 32.39 26.18 32.56
N GLY A 136 32.15 27.42 32.23
CA GLY A 136 32.52 27.98 30.94
C GLY A 136 34.01 28.25 30.80
N PRO A 137 34.53 28.44 29.56
CA PRO A 137 35.94 28.74 29.30
C PRO A 137 36.41 30.08 29.88
N GLY A 138 35.50 31.01 30.21
CA GLY A 138 35.76 32.26 30.90
C GLY A 138 35.73 32.19 32.42
N GLY A 139 35.45 30.99 33.00
CA GLY A 139 35.26 30.80 34.43
C GLY A 139 33.85 31.15 34.91
N GLU A 140 32.89 31.22 34.00
CA GLU A 140 31.48 31.42 34.28
C GLU A 140 30.88 30.15 34.86
N ASN A 141 30.14 30.27 35.96
CA ASN A 141 29.46 29.15 36.60
C ASN A 141 27.98 29.21 36.30
N LEU A 142 27.52 28.26 35.47
CA LEU A 142 26.12 28.14 35.09
C LEU A 142 25.51 26.83 35.64
N ILE A 143 24.21 26.80 35.79
CA ILE A 143 23.48 25.59 36.19
C ILE A 143 22.33 25.36 35.22
N GLY A 144 22.27 24.14 34.65
CA GLY A 144 21.18 23.65 33.83
C GLY A 144 20.19 22.84 34.68
N MET A 145 18.95 23.29 34.75
CA MET A 145 17.85 22.65 35.47
C MET A 145 16.55 22.81 34.71
N ASP A 146 15.70 21.77 34.71
CA ASP A 146 14.35 21.78 34.10
C ASP A 146 14.32 22.31 32.65
N GLY A 147 15.41 22.14 31.90
CA GLY A 147 15.52 22.55 30.47
C GLY A 147 16.06 23.97 30.23
N GLU A 148 16.35 24.72 31.26
CA GLU A 148 16.91 26.10 31.18
C GLU A 148 18.28 26.19 31.83
N VAL A 149 19.08 27.15 31.39
CA VAL A 149 20.39 27.48 31.98
C VAL A 149 20.32 28.86 32.64
N THR A 150 20.77 28.92 33.89
CA THR A 150 20.86 30.17 34.66
C THR A 150 22.23 30.31 35.28
N ALA A 151 22.66 31.55 35.52
CA ALA A 151 23.89 31.78 36.29
C ALA A 151 23.74 31.26 37.72
N LEU A 152 24.77 30.61 38.25
CA LEU A 152 24.70 30.01 39.58
C LEU A 152 24.42 31.09 40.65
N ASP A 153 24.97 32.29 40.50
CA ASP A 153 24.79 33.42 41.42
C ASP A 153 23.37 33.98 41.45
N ASP A 154 22.58 33.73 40.35
CA ASP A 154 21.19 34.17 40.26
C ASP A 154 20.20 33.13 40.86
N THR A 155 20.72 31.98 41.29
CA THR A 155 19.89 30.94 41.89
C THR A 155 19.80 31.12 43.40
N ALA A 156 18.61 31.01 43.98
CA ALA A 156 18.39 31.02 45.44
C ALA A 156 18.79 29.70 46.13
N LEU A 157 19.58 28.85 45.47
CA LEU A 157 19.96 27.54 45.95
C LEU A 157 21.16 27.62 46.91
N SER A 158 21.10 26.90 48.03
CA SER A 158 22.24 26.78 48.94
C SER A 158 23.32 25.89 48.35
N ILE A 159 24.56 26.39 48.36
CA ILE A 159 25.74 25.67 47.89
C ILE A 159 26.49 25.16 49.12
N GLU A 160 26.70 23.82 49.18
CA GLU A 160 27.44 23.20 50.28
C GLU A 160 28.66 22.46 49.75
N GLY A 161 29.81 22.72 50.40
CA GLY A 161 31.08 22.09 50.06
C GLY A 161 31.64 22.64 48.75
N ASP A 162 32.86 23.16 48.78
CA ASP A 162 33.59 23.57 47.56
C ASP A 162 34.90 22.78 47.55
N ARG A 163 35.02 21.84 46.63
CA ARG A 163 36.27 21.14 46.38
C ARG A 163 36.73 21.52 44.97
N ASP A 164 37.81 22.27 44.89
CA ASP A 164 38.41 22.68 43.62
C ASP A 164 37.46 23.50 42.70
N GLY A 165 36.57 24.34 43.29
CA GLY A 165 35.60 25.15 42.54
C GLY A 165 34.36 24.43 42.10
N VAL A 166 34.12 23.17 42.52
CA VAL A 166 32.94 22.36 42.20
C VAL A 166 32.15 22.06 43.47
N PRO A 167 30.88 22.46 43.57
CA PRO A 167 30.03 22.19 44.72
C PRO A 167 29.83 20.69 44.93
N GLU A 168 29.85 20.21 46.21
CA GLU A 168 29.47 18.83 46.50
C GLU A 168 27.93 18.64 46.50
N ARG A 169 27.20 19.73 46.81
CA ARG A 169 25.73 19.74 46.80
C ARG A 169 25.18 21.08 46.39
N ILE A 170 24.12 21.08 45.58
CA ILE A 170 23.40 22.29 45.13
C ILE A 170 21.92 22.14 45.52
N GLY A 171 21.51 22.80 46.60
CA GLY A 171 20.15 22.66 47.13
C GLY A 171 19.74 21.19 47.38
N PRO A 172 18.69 20.68 46.71
CA PRO A 172 18.25 19.29 46.86
C PRO A 172 19.08 18.29 46.03
N TYR A 173 20.02 18.78 45.17
CA TYR A 173 20.78 17.97 44.26
C TYR A 173 22.15 17.58 44.83
N GLN A 174 22.47 16.28 44.79
CA GLN A 174 23.73 15.69 45.23
C GLN A 174 24.56 15.26 44.01
N GLN A 175 25.87 15.46 44.05
CA GLN A 175 26.79 15.08 42.98
C GLN A 175 26.73 13.55 42.75
N LEU A 176 26.61 13.17 41.47
CA LEU A 176 26.60 11.76 41.04
C LEU A 176 28.04 11.21 40.97
N GLY A 177 28.22 10.00 41.51
CA GLY A 177 29.45 9.25 41.30
C GLY A 177 29.56 8.67 39.89
N ILE A 178 30.81 8.36 39.48
CA ILE A 178 31.09 7.84 38.12
C ILE A 178 30.23 6.62 37.76
N LEU A 179 30.00 5.69 38.71
CA LEU A 179 29.21 4.49 38.50
C LEU A 179 27.72 4.80 38.26
N GLU A 180 27.19 5.79 38.96
CA GLU A 180 25.80 6.26 38.82
C GLU A 180 25.58 7.02 37.51
N LEU A 181 26.58 7.78 37.05
CA LEU A 181 26.54 8.44 35.74
C LEU A 181 26.33 7.41 34.61
N PHE A 182 27.05 6.29 34.63
CA PHE A 182 26.89 5.22 33.62
C PHE A 182 25.53 4.53 33.71
N GLN A 183 24.95 4.39 34.91
CA GLN A 183 23.61 3.80 35.06
C GLN A 183 22.50 4.66 34.47
N HIS A 184 22.70 5.99 34.40
CA HIS A 184 21.73 6.95 33.91
C HIS A 184 22.10 7.57 32.55
N MET A 185 23.09 7.01 31.82
CA MET A 185 23.65 7.58 30.60
C MET A 185 22.58 7.97 29.57
N SER A 186 21.62 7.06 29.28
CA SER A 186 20.54 7.34 28.31
C SER A 186 19.63 8.51 28.72
N SER A 187 19.45 8.74 30.02
CA SER A 187 18.69 9.88 30.52
C SER A 187 19.50 11.17 30.47
N LEU A 188 20.82 11.07 30.65
CA LEU A 188 21.73 12.22 30.61
C LEU A 188 21.99 12.68 29.17
N GLU A 189 22.10 11.77 28.23
CA GLU A 189 22.18 12.07 26.79
C GLU A 189 20.92 12.77 26.25
N ALA A 190 19.78 12.54 26.88
CA ALA A 190 18.51 13.17 26.52
C ALA A 190 18.32 14.57 27.16
N LEU A 191 19.25 15.01 28.02
CA LEU A 191 19.16 16.33 28.64
C LEU A 191 19.52 17.44 27.63
N GLU A 192 18.59 18.36 27.49
CA GLU A 192 18.72 19.55 26.65
C GLU A 192 18.43 20.78 27.48
N PHE A 193 19.32 21.76 27.42
CA PHE A 193 19.16 23.04 28.10
C PHE A 193 19.11 24.14 27.07
N HIS A 194 18.06 24.91 27.04
CA HIS A 194 17.93 26.08 26.18
C HIS A 194 18.69 27.25 26.75
N PHE A 195 19.54 27.87 25.93
CA PHE A 195 20.31 29.04 26.27
C PHE A 195 20.30 30.00 25.06
N GLU A 196 19.55 31.10 25.16
CA GLU A 196 19.29 32.00 24.05
C GLU A 196 18.71 31.24 22.84
N ASP A 197 19.29 31.37 21.65
CA ASP A 197 18.90 30.66 20.42
C ASP A 197 19.65 29.33 20.22
N SER A 198 20.33 28.82 21.25
CA SER A 198 21.16 27.62 21.21
C SER A 198 20.68 26.58 22.24
N VAL A 199 21.19 25.36 22.10
CA VAL A 199 20.91 24.27 23.03
C VAL A 199 22.21 23.68 23.54
N ILE A 200 22.34 23.57 24.87
CA ILE A 200 23.47 22.93 25.50
C ILE A 200 23.15 21.48 25.75
N ARG A 201 23.93 20.57 25.14
CA ARG A 201 23.75 19.10 25.24
C ARG A 201 25.03 18.41 25.65
N MET A 202 24.90 17.21 26.16
CA MET A 202 26.02 16.36 26.52
C MET A 202 26.84 15.98 25.28
N ARG A 203 28.16 16.25 25.30
CA ARG A 203 29.13 15.76 24.33
C ARG A 203 29.88 14.54 24.83
N SER A 204 30.24 14.55 26.11
CA SER A 204 30.89 13.46 26.85
C SER A 204 30.47 13.53 28.31
N VAL A 205 30.84 12.52 29.10
CA VAL A 205 30.47 12.41 30.52
C VAL A 205 30.90 13.63 31.34
N ASP A 206 31.98 14.29 30.94
CA ASP A 206 32.59 15.42 31.61
C ASP A 206 32.44 16.77 30.86
N ARG A 207 31.75 16.75 29.71
CA ARG A 207 31.59 17.95 28.86
C ARG A 207 30.21 18.05 28.23
N PHE A 208 29.68 19.26 28.34
CA PHE A 208 28.53 19.70 27.55
C PHE A 208 29.01 20.77 26.56
N ALA A 209 28.37 20.80 25.41
CA ALA A 209 28.72 21.76 24.35
C ALA A 209 27.48 22.49 23.87
N THR A 210 27.68 23.68 23.35
CA THR A 210 26.63 24.50 22.76
C THR A 210 26.40 24.06 21.30
N TYR A 211 25.18 23.78 20.98
CA TYR A 211 24.71 23.45 19.63
C TYR A 211 23.84 24.60 19.13
N ALA A 212 24.18 25.15 17.97
CA ALA A 212 23.38 26.17 17.30
C ALA A 212 22.44 25.53 16.27
N PRO A 213 21.31 26.19 15.90
CA PRO A 213 20.48 25.79 14.81
C PRO A 213 21.30 25.61 13.51
N GLN A 214 21.15 24.47 12.85
CA GLN A 214 21.84 24.22 11.58
C GLN A 214 21.18 24.98 10.44
N TYR A 215 19.85 25.07 10.45
CA TYR A 215 19.06 25.73 9.43
C TYR A 215 18.10 26.73 10.06
N HIS A 216 17.84 27.85 9.38
CA HIS A 216 16.68 28.68 9.63
C HIS A 216 15.81 28.78 8.36
N TYR A 217 14.51 28.97 8.52
CA TYR A 217 13.60 29.13 7.41
C TYR A 217 13.34 30.60 7.12
N ASP A 218 13.64 31.02 5.90
CA ASP A 218 13.35 32.34 5.38
C ASP A 218 12.03 32.32 4.61
N GLU A 219 11.00 32.98 5.17
CA GLU A 219 9.66 33.02 4.58
C GLU A 219 9.60 33.84 3.28
N GLU A 220 10.44 34.87 3.12
CA GLU A 220 10.43 35.73 1.93
C GLU A 220 11.02 35.00 0.71
N LEU A 221 12.08 34.24 0.93
CA LEU A 221 12.76 33.45 -0.10
C LEU A 221 12.15 32.06 -0.28
N ASP A 222 11.28 31.65 0.62
CA ASP A 222 10.77 30.26 0.70
C ASP A 222 11.91 29.24 0.71
N ALA A 223 12.92 29.46 1.56
CA ALA A 223 14.18 28.74 1.58
C ALA A 223 14.61 28.31 2.98
N LEU A 224 15.27 27.16 3.08
CA LEU A 224 16.05 26.77 4.25
C LEU A 224 17.47 27.27 4.06
N VAL A 225 17.95 28.12 4.97
CA VAL A 225 19.30 28.68 4.92
C VAL A 225 20.17 27.99 5.96
N ASP A 226 21.29 27.45 5.52
CA ASP A 226 22.31 26.86 6.39
C ASP A 226 23.03 28.00 7.15
N CYS A 227 22.90 27.96 8.46
CA CYS A 227 23.45 29.03 9.34
C CYS A 227 24.98 29.10 9.33
N SER A 228 25.66 27.99 9.00
CA SER A 228 27.13 27.93 9.00
C SER A 228 27.75 28.43 7.70
N THR A 229 27.12 28.13 6.56
CA THR A 229 27.65 28.45 5.23
C THR A 229 26.93 29.62 4.56
N GLY A 230 25.77 30.04 5.06
CA GLY A 230 24.89 31.03 4.43
C GLY A 230 24.23 30.53 3.15
N LYS A 231 24.31 29.23 2.84
CA LYS A 231 23.77 28.62 1.63
C LYS A 231 22.25 28.47 1.72
N ALA A 232 21.54 29.09 0.77
CA ALA A 232 20.08 29.02 0.71
C ALA A 232 19.63 27.86 -0.16
N PHE A 233 18.72 27.03 0.36
CA PHE A 233 18.05 25.93 -0.32
C PHE A 233 16.60 26.30 -0.58
N ILE A 234 16.29 26.69 -1.81
CA ILE A 234 14.96 27.18 -2.21
C ILE A 234 14.01 26.01 -2.44
N ALA A 235 12.76 26.15 -1.97
CA ALA A 235 11.72 25.15 -2.16
C ALA A 235 11.28 25.07 -3.64
N LYS A 236 11.56 23.94 -4.32
CA LYS A 236 11.24 23.76 -5.73
C LYS A 236 10.84 22.32 -6.03
N GLN A 237 9.64 22.13 -6.58
CA GLN A 237 9.12 20.83 -7.06
C GLN A 237 9.22 19.68 -6.04
N GLY A 238 9.06 19.99 -4.75
CA GLY A 238 9.10 18.98 -3.69
C GLY A 238 10.47 18.70 -3.09
N ALA A 239 11.48 19.48 -3.44
CA ALA A 239 12.81 19.45 -2.83
C ALA A 239 13.28 20.85 -2.43
N PHE A 240 14.18 20.94 -1.50
CA PHE A 240 14.93 22.15 -1.18
C PHE A 240 16.26 22.10 -1.93
N LEU A 241 16.46 23.00 -2.90
CA LEU A 241 17.56 23.00 -3.86
C LEU A 241 18.39 24.28 -3.72
N ALA A 242 19.68 24.15 -3.64
CA ALA A 242 20.62 25.27 -3.75
C ALA A 242 20.85 25.67 -5.23
N GLU A 243 21.42 26.86 -5.46
CA GLU A 243 21.71 27.37 -6.82
C GLU A 243 22.67 26.48 -7.60
N ASP A 244 23.59 25.79 -6.96
CA ASP A 244 24.52 24.84 -7.57
C ASP A 244 23.91 23.45 -7.88
N GLY A 245 22.64 23.26 -7.55
CA GLY A 245 21.89 22.02 -7.79
C GLY A 245 22.01 20.98 -6.66
N GLU A 246 22.69 21.30 -5.56
CA GLU A 246 22.67 20.46 -4.35
C GLU A 246 21.27 20.46 -3.74
N ALA A 247 20.79 19.26 -3.36
CA ALA A 247 19.49 19.07 -2.72
C ALA A 247 19.67 18.65 -1.26
N LEU A 248 18.76 19.08 -0.41
CA LEU A 248 18.66 18.51 0.93
C LEU A 248 18.15 17.07 0.88
N ASP A 249 18.59 16.23 1.82
CA ASP A 249 18.30 14.77 1.85
C ASP A 249 16.81 14.44 1.93
N VAL A 250 16.02 15.26 2.59
CA VAL A 250 14.58 15.08 2.77
C VAL A 250 13.82 16.15 2.00
N GLY A 251 13.06 15.70 1.00
CA GLY A 251 12.12 16.52 0.27
C GLY A 251 10.71 16.45 0.88
N TYR A 252 9.78 17.15 0.26
CA TYR A 252 8.39 17.21 0.70
C TYR A 252 7.43 16.76 -0.41
N ARG A 253 6.26 16.31 -0.01
CA ARG A 253 5.20 15.94 -0.94
C ARG A 253 4.64 17.17 -1.65
N ALA A 254 4.73 17.16 -2.98
CA ALA A 254 4.28 18.25 -3.84
C ALA A 254 3.47 17.73 -5.03
N PRO A 255 2.52 18.53 -5.58
CA PRO A 255 1.85 18.20 -6.82
C PRO A 255 2.84 18.30 -8.00
N VAL A 256 2.91 17.23 -8.80
CA VAL A 256 3.76 17.16 -10.01
C VAL A 256 2.95 17.07 -11.31
N GLY A 257 1.63 17.25 -11.22
CA GLY A 257 0.73 17.18 -12.37
C GLY A 257 0.86 15.85 -13.13
N TRP A 258 0.99 15.89 -14.44
CA TRP A 258 1.08 14.71 -15.32
C TRP A 258 2.46 14.04 -15.38
N SER A 259 3.41 14.44 -14.54
CA SER A 259 4.79 13.97 -14.60
C SER A 259 4.90 12.45 -14.49
N ASN A 260 4.16 11.81 -13.58
CA ASN A 260 4.19 10.35 -13.41
C ASN A 260 3.71 9.60 -14.66
N PHE A 261 2.66 10.10 -15.32
CA PHE A 261 2.17 9.54 -16.58
C PHE A 261 3.17 9.78 -17.73
N SER A 262 3.81 10.95 -17.75
CA SER A 262 4.87 11.26 -18.73
C SER A 262 6.09 10.38 -18.53
N ARG A 263 6.52 10.15 -17.28
CA ARG A 263 7.61 9.21 -16.95
C ARG A 263 7.30 7.80 -17.42
N LEU A 264 6.06 7.36 -17.19
CA LEU A 264 5.60 6.02 -17.58
C LEU A 264 5.67 5.80 -19.09
N LEU A 265 5.37 6.82 -19.89
CA LEU A 265 5.26 6.71 -21.34
C LEU A 265 6.51 7.16 -22.12
N ARG A 266 7.29 8.10 -21.57
CA ARG A 266 8.39 8.75 -22.32
C ARG A 266 9.78 8.45 -21.78
N SER A 267 9.93 8.06 -20.51
CA SER A 267 11.24 7.72 -19.95
C SER A 267 11.66 6.31 -20.38
N PRO A 268 12.69 6.13 -21.22
CA PRO A 268 13.07 4.80 -21.75
C PRO A 268 13.35 3.76 -20.68
N GLN A 269 13.84 4.20 -19.51
CA GLN A 269 14.19 3.35 -18.37
C GLN A 269 12.96 2.86 -17.59
N VAL A 270 11.81 3.51 -17.78
CA VAL A 270 10.51 3.15 -17.17
C VAL A 270 9.57 2.58 -18.21
N SER A 271 9.44 3.26 -19.38
CA SER A 271 8.49 2.89 -20.43
C SER A 271 8.77 1.55 -21.08
N GLY A 272 10.06 1.21 -21.30
CA GLY A 272 10.43 -0.09 -21.89
C GLY A 272 10.02 -1.28 -21.02
N PRO A 273 10.44 -1.34 -19.74
CA PRO A 273 9.97 -2.35 -18.78
C PRO A 273 8.45 -2.34 -18.59
N PHE A 274 7.84 -1.18 -18.45
CA PHE A 274 6.39 -1.03 -18.32
C PHE A 274 5.64 -1.62 -19.51
N LEU A 275 6.06 -1.33 -20.75
CA LEU A 275 5.39 -1.86 -21.94
C LEU A 275 5.48 -3.40 -22.01
N ARG A 276 6.60 -3.99 -21.60
CA ARG A 276 6.75 -5.47 -21.51
C ARG A 276 5.77 -6.06 -20.50
N VAL A 277 5.67 -5.46 -19.32
CA VAL A 277 4.71 -5.86 -18.28
C VAL A 277 3.27 -5.68 -18.79
N PHE A 278 2.98 -4.57 -19.46
CA PHE A 278 1.68 -4.28 -20.04
C PHE A 278 1.26 -5.35 -21.06
N VAL A 279 2.09 -5.63 -22.05
CA VAL A 279 1.80 -6.64 -23.09
C VAL A 279 1.66 -8.03 -22.44
N TRP A 280 2.58 -8.39 -21.53
CA TRP A 280 2.51 -9.66 -20.84
C TRP A 280 1.22 -9.80 -20.00
N THR A 281 0.69 -8.74 -19.42
CA THR A 281 -0.58 -8.79 -18.67
C THR A 281 -1.73 -9.26 -19.55
N PHE A 282 -1.81 -8.76 -20.79
CA PHE A 282 -2.82 -9.22 -21.76
C PHE A 282 -2.56 -10.66 -22.22
N GLU A 283 -1.30 -11.00 -22.55
CA GLU A 283 -0.92 -12.37 -22.93
C GLU A 283 -1.27 -13.36 -21.80
N TRP A 284 -0.92 -13.03 -20.57
CA TRP A 284 -1.22 -13.82 -19.38
C TRP A 284 -2.73 -14.05 -19.21
N ALA A 285 -3.54 -12.99 -19.24
CA ALA A 285 -4.98 -13.10 -19.08
C ALA A 285 -5.61 -13.92 -20.20
N ALA A 286 -5.19 -13.71 -21.45
CA ALA A 286 -5.67 -14.46 -22.61
C ALA A 286 -5.26 -15.95 -22.54
N LEU A 287 -3.98 -16.25 -22.30
CA LEU A 287 -3.49 -17.62 -22.19
C LEU A 287 -4.16 -18.37 -21.03
N SER A 288 -4.36 -17.70 -19.90
CA SER A 288 -5.05 -18.25 -18.74
C SER A 288 -6.48 -18.68 -19.08
N VAL A 289 -7.24 -17.81 -19.75
CA VAL A 289 -8.62 -18.12 -20.15
C VAL A 289 -8.65 -19.22 -21.21
N LEU A 290 -7.84 -19.10 -22.25
CA LEU A 290 -7.82 -20.07 -23.36
C LEU A 290 -7.43 -21.47 -22.89
N THR A 291 -6.39 -21.59 -22.06
CA THR A 291 -5.91 -22.90 -21.59
C THR A 291 -6.90 -23.53 -20.60
N THR A 292 -7.41 -22.76 -19.63
CA THR A 292 -8.37 -23.26 -18.64
C THR A 292 -9.71 -23.61 -19.28
N PHE A 293 -10.21 -22.77 -20.20
CA PHE A 293 -11.42 -23.04 -20.96
C PHE A 293 -11.24 -24.28 -21.86
N GLY A 294 -10.15 -24.37 -22.61
CA GLY A 294 -9.88 -25.49 -23.52
C GLY A 294 -9.82 -26.83 -22.78
N LEU A 295 -9.05 -26.92 -21.69
CA LEU A 295 -8.97 -28.14 -20.89
C LEU A 295 -10.31 -28.42 -20.18
N GLY A 296 -10.93 -27.37 -19.62
CA GLY A 296 -12.23 -27.49 -18.96
C GLY A 296 -13.32 -27.98 -19.91
N LEU A 297 -13.37 -27.47 -21.16
CA LEU A 297 -14.31 -27.92 -22.20
C LEU A 297 -14.04 -29.36 -22.62
N LEU A 298 -12.77 -29.72 -22.85
CA LEU A 298 -12.42 -31.10 -23.19
C LEU A 298 -12.92 -32.09 -22.13
N LEU A 299 -12.65 -31.81 -20.85
CA LEU A 299 -13.08 -32.65 -19.74
C LEU A 299 -14.60 -32.65 -19.58
N ALA A 300 -15.26 -31.51 -19.79
CA ALA A 300 -16.71 -31.41 -19.73
C ALA A 300 -17.37 -32.26 -20.82
N VAL A 301 -16.86 -32.24 -22.06
CA VAL A 301 -17.38 -33.10 -23.17
C VAL A 301 -17.23 -34.58 -22.82
N ILE A 302 -16.05 -35.00 -22.30
CA ILE A 302 -15.80 -36.36 -21.89
C ILE A 302 -16.75 -36.78 -20.75
N LEU A 303 -16.94 -35.96 -19.75
CA LEU A 303 -17.79 -36.24 -18.59
C LEU A 303 -19.29 -36.11 -18.89
N ASN A 304 -19.68 -35.50 -20.00
CA ASN A 304 -21.05 -35.40 -20.45
C ASN A 304 -21.55 -36.69 -21.14
N ASP A 305 -20.64 -37.55 -21.64
CA ASP A 305 -21.01 -38.79 -22.30
C ASP A 305 -21.79 -39.73 -21.35
N ASN A 306 -23.03 -40.08 -21.71
CA ASN A 306 -23.91 -40.93 -20.90
C ASN A 306 -23.40 -42.37 -20.74
N LYS A 307 -22.49 -42.84 -21.57
CA LYS A 307 -21.90 -44.17 -21.52
C LYS A 307 -20.77 -44.29 -20.50
N MET A 308 -20.23 -43.18 -20.01
CA MET A 308 -19.10 -43.16 -19.09
C MET A 308 -19.51 -43.72 -17.72
N LYS A 309 -18.80 -44.75 -17.24
CA LYS A 309 -18.96 -45.32 -15.89
C LYS A 309 -18.21 -44.47 -14.87
N PHE A 310 -18.70 -44.43 -13.63
CA PHE A 310 -18.07 -43.74 -12.50
C PHE A 310 -17.89 -42.20 -12.68
N LYS A 311 -18.75 -41.53 -13.46
CA LYS A 311 -18.71 -40.07 -13.69
C LYS A 311 -18.56 -39.25 -12.40
N GLY A 312 -19.32 -39.62 -11.36
CA GLY A 312 -19.29 -38.92 -10.07
C GLY A 312 -17.90 -38.94 -9.42
N PHE A 313 -17.24 -40.10 -9.47
CA PHE A 313 -15.88 -40.24 -8.93
C PHE A 313 -14.86 -39.36 -9.68
N TYR A 314 -14.89 -39.41 -11.02
CA TYR A 314 -13.99 -38.57 -11.81
C TYR A 314 -14.25 -37.09 -11.61
N ARG A 315 -15.51 -36.64 -11.49
CA ARG A 315 -15.86 -35.25 -11.18
C ARG A 315 -15.25 -34.80 -9.86
N VAL A 316 -15.39 -35.61 -8.80
CA VAL A 316 -14.84 -35.30 -7.48
C VAL A 316 -13.29 -35.21 -7.54
N LEU A 317 -12.66 -36.19 -8.20
CA LEU A 317 -11.19 -36.18 -8.34
C LEU A 317 -10.66 -34.94 -9.10
N LEU A 318 -11.34 -34.56 -10.19
CA LEU A 318 -10.95 -33.39 -10.99
C LEU A 318 -11.26 -32.05 -10.28
N LEU A 319 -12.10 -32.06 -9.25
CA LEU A 319 -12.39 -30.87 -8.46
C LEU A 319 -11.40 -30.63 -7.31
N ILE A 320 -10.52 -31.59 -6.99
CA ILE A 320 -9.54 -31.46 -5.90
C ILE A 320 -8.71 -30.17 -6.02
N PRO A 321 -8.17 -29.78 -7.20
CA PRO A 321 -7.39 -28.54 -7.30
C PRO A 321 -8.18 -27.30 -6.91
N TYR A 322 -9.46 -27.25 -7.22
CA TYR A 322 -10.33 -26.12 -6.90
C TYR A 322 -10.68 -26.03 -5.40
N ALA A 323 -10.69 -27.18 -4.71
CA ALA A 323 -10.96 -27.23 -3.28
C ALA A 323 -9.76 -26.79 -2.42
N MET A 324 -8.55 -26.73 -3.02
CA MET A 324 -7.34 -26.33 -2.30
C MET A 324 -7.20 -24.79 -2.28
N PRO A 325 -6.82 -24.18 -1.14
CA PRO A 325 -6.52 -22.75 -1.10
C PRO A 325 -5.41 -22.37 -2.09
N VAL A 326 -5.68 -21.35 -2.90
CA VAL A 326 -4.78 -20.90 -3.98
C VAL A 326 -3.35 -20.65 -3.48
N PHE A 327 -3.19 -20.02 -2.30
CA PHE A 327 -1.88 -19.69 -1.76
C PHE A 327 -1.05 -20.93 -1.41
N ILE A 328 -1.69 -21.99 -0.87
CA ILE A 328 -1.01 -23.25 -0.57
C ILE A 328 -0.57 -23.91 -1.87
N SER A 329 -1.49 -24.02 -2.83
CA SER A 329 -1.21 -24.62 -4.13
C SER A 329 -0.07 -23.90 -4.86
N ALA A 330 -0.09 -22.57 -4.90
CA ALA A 330 0.93 -21.77 -5.55
C ALA A 330 2.32 -21.98 -4.92
N LEU A 331 2.40 -22.04 -3.59
CA LEU A 331 3.68 -22.29 -2.88
C LEU A 331 4.18 -23.72 -3.10
N ILE A 332 3.30 -24.73 -3.13
CA ILE A 332 3.65 -26.10 -3.46
C ILE A 332 4.22 -26.16 -4.89
N TRP A 333 3.52 -25.56 -5.86
CA TRP A 333 3.99 -25.50 -7.24
C TRP A 333 5.33 -24.79 -7.39
N ARG A 334 5.56 -23.69 -6.65
CA ARG A 334 6.87 -23.03 -6.60
C ARG A 334 7.97 -23.97 -6.12
N GLY A 335 7.69 -24.80 -5.12
CA GLY A 335 8.62 -25.83 -4.65
C GLY A 335 8.86 -26.93 -5.68
N LEU A 336 7.79 -27.45 -6.31
CA LEU A 336 7.87 -28.49 -7.35
C LEU A 336 8.63 -28.03 -8.59
N LEU A 337 8.48 -26.74 -8.97
CA LEU A 337 9.15 -26.09 -10.10
C LEU A 337 10.50 -25.46 -9.73
N ASN A 338 11.01 -25.71 -8.51
CA ASN A 338 12.35 -25.25 -8.16
C ASN A 338 13.37 -25.82 -9.15
N THR A 339 14.28 -24.97 -9.62
CA THR A 339 15.21 -25.32 -10.69
C THR A 339 16.23 -26.38 -10.27
N GLU A 340 16.66 -26.36 -9.00
CA GLU A 340 17.75 -27.22 -8.49
C GLU A 340 17.25 -28.48 -7.79
N VAL A 341 16.18 -28.33 -6.97
CA VAL A 341 15.68 -29.41 -6.08
C VAL A 341 14.21 -29.74 -6.33
N GLY A 342 13.64 -29.28 -7.43
CA GLY A 342 12.23 -29.45 -7.74
C GLY A 342 11.91 -30.80 -8.38
N LEU A 343 10.91 -31.51 -7.83
CA LEU A 343 10.46 -32.81 -8.32
C LEU A 343 10.17 -32.84 -9.83
N VAL A 344 9.69 -31.73 -10.41
CA VAL A 344 9.40 -31.66 -11.85
C VAL A 344 10.67 -31.86 -12.67
N ASN A 345 11.77 -31.21 -12.31
CA ASN A 345 13.05 -31.39 -12.99
C ASN A 345 13.64 -32.80 -12.74
N ASP A 346 13.50 -33.35 -11.53
CA ASP A 346 13.97 -34.72 -11.25
C ASP A 346 13.29 -35.75 -12.16
N VAL A 347 11.96 -35.62 -12.35
CA VAL A 347 11.17 -36.47 -13.23
C VAL A 347 11.55 -36.25 -14.70
N LEU A 348 11.68 -35.00 -15.17
CA LEU A 348 12.06 -34.68 -16.53
C LEU A 348 13.47 -35.19 -16.85
N GLN A 349 14.41 -35.03 -15.94
CA GLN A 349 15.79 -35.55 -16.08
C GLN A 349 15.80 -37.08 -16.15
N SER A 350 15.04 -37.73 -15.25
CA SER A 350 15.02 -39.20 -15.18
C SER A 350 14.37 -39.88 -16.40
N LEU A 351 13.30 -39.26 -16.94
CA LEU A 351 12.54 -39.84 -18.04
C LEU A 351 13.04 -39.42 -19.43
N PHE A 352 13.48 -38.15 -19.55
CA PHE A 352 13.74 -37.54 -20.85
C PHE A 352 15.18 -36.97 -20.96
N GLY A 353 15.97 -36.94 -19.87
CA GLY A 353 17.28 -36.30 -19.84
C GLY A 353 17.25 -34.78 -20.01
N VAL A 354 16.11 -34.17 -19.76
CA VAL A 354 15.87 -32.73 -19.96
C VAL A 354 15.84 -32.00 -18.62
N TRP A 355 16.49 -30.85 -18.56
CA TRP A 355 16.46 -29.95 -17.42
C TRP A 355 15.96 -28.58 -17.86
N VAL A 356 15.02 -27.97 -17.09
CA VAL A 356 14.34 -26.74 -17.44
C VAL A 356 14.53 -25.70 -16.33
N PRO A 357 14.99 -24.48 -16.63
CA PRO A 357 15.14 -23.38 -15.65
C PRO A 357 13.80 -22.67 -15.38
N TRP A 358 12.84 -23.37 -14.80
CA TRP A 358 11.44 -22.96 -14.63
C TRP A 358 11.23 -21.55 -14.06
N LEU A 359 12.03 -21.14 -13.08
CA LEU A 359 11.83 -19.88 -12.38
C LEU A 359 12.93 -18.84 -12.65
N GLN A 360 13.97 -19.21 -13.39
CA GLN A 360 15.16 -18.39 -13.65
C GLN A 360 15.19 -17.81 -15.07
N ASP A 361 14.59 -18.50 -16.03
CA ASP A 361 14.48 -18.03 -17.41
C ASP A 361 13.15 -17.34 -17.66
N PRO A 362 13.12 -16.17 -18.34
CA PRO A 362 11.89 -15.40 -18.58
C PRO A 362 10.78 -16.16 -19.31
N PHE A 363 11.13 -16.98 -20.30
CA PHE A 363 10.15 -17.74 -21.06
C PHE A 363 9.58 -18.90 -20.23
N TRP A 364 10.45 -19.69 -19.61
CA TRP A 364 10.02 -20.82 -18.80
C TRP A 364 9.25 -20.40 -17.54
N ALA A 365 9.58 -19.24 -16.96
CA ALA A 365 8.82 -18.70 -15.84
C ALA A 365 7.38 -18.31 -16.22
N LYS A 366 7.18 -17.78 -17.44
CA LYS A 366 5.85 -17.55 -18.01
C LYS A 366 5.09 -18.86 -18.26
N VAL A 367 5.76 -19.86 -18.83
CA VAL A 367 5.18 -21.20 -19.04
C VAL A 367 4.78 -21.83 -17.71
N ALA A 368 5.65 -21.77 -16.71
CA ALA A 368 5.38 -22.27 -15.36
C ALA A 368 4.11 -21.65 -14.76
N LEU A 369 3.95 -20.33 -14.87
CA LEU A 369 2.76 -19.64 -14.41
C LEU A 369 1.49 -20.11 -15.12
N VAL A 370 1.54 -20.28 -16.45
CA VAL A 370 0.39 -20.76 -17.23
C VAL A 370 0.01 -22.18 -16.80
N ILE A 371 0.98 -23.08 -16.56
CA ILE A 371 0.73 -24.44 -16.06
C ILE A 371 0.08 -24.40 -14.67
N VAL A 372 0.60 -23.61 -13.76
CA VAL A 372 0.05 -23.50 -12.39
C VAL A 372 -1.37 -22.96 -12.45
N ASN A 373 -1.61 -21.90 -13.23
CA ASN A 373 -2.94 -21.32 -13.36
C ASN A 373 -3.93 -22.24 -14.07
N LEU A 374 -3.46 -22.99 -15.06
CA LEU A 374 -4.24 -24.05 -15.70
C LEU A 374 -4.73 -25.08 -14.67
N TRP A 375 -3.79 -25.58 -13.83
CA TRP A 375 -4.14 -26.55 -12.78
C TRP A 375 -5.14 -26.00 -11.75
N LEU A 376 -5.04 -24.73 -11.41
CA LEU A 376 -5.96 -24.07 -10.48
C LEU A 376 -7.34 -23.80 -11.10
N GLY A 377 -7.37 -23.42 -12.39
CA GLY A 377 -8.55 -22.84 -13.04
C GLY A 377 -9.39 -23.82 -13.86
N PHE A 378 -8.80 -24.95 -14.38
CA PHE A 378 -9.55 -25.86 -15.25
C PHE A 378 -10.79 -26.47 -14.58
N PRO A 379 -10.82 -26.78 -13.26
CA PRO A 379 -12.00 -27.42 -12.69
C PRO A 379 -13.22 -26.49 -12.69
N TYR A 380 -13.02 -25.19 -12.46
CA TYR A 380 -14.07 -24.18 -12.54
C TYR A 380 -14.63 -24.10 -13.96
N MET A 381 -13.76 -24.01 -14.97
CA MET A 381 -14.18 -24.01 -16.37
C MET A 381 -14.87 -25.31 -16.80
N MET A 382 -14.40 -26.45 -16.28
CA MET A 382 -15.05 -27.74 -16.50
C MET A 382 -16.49 -27.75 -15.99
N LEU A 383 -16.74 -27.23 -14.77
CA LEU A 383 -18.10 -27.17 -14.21
C LEU A 383 -19.02 -26.25 -15.01
N ILE A 384 -18.53 -25.07 -15.40
CA ILE A 384 -19.29 -24.12 -16.21
C ILE A 384 -19.66 -24.75 -17.57
N ASN A 385 -18.65 -25.28 -18.27
CA ASN A 385 -18.85 -25.91 -19.56
C ASN A 385 -19.81 -27.12 -19.48
N LEU A 386 -19.70 -27.93 -18.42
CA LEU A 386 -20.59 -29.07 -18.20
C LEU A 386 -22.04 -28.62 -17.98
N GLY A 387 -22.26 -27.57 -17.20
CA GLY A 387 -23.59 -26.99 -17.01
C GLY A 387 -24.17 -26.42 -18.32
N SER A 388 -23.34 -25.72 -19.09
CA SER A 388 -23.73 -25.18 -20.38
C SER A 388 -24.01 -26.26 -21.40
N LEU A 389 -23.22 -27.34 -21.47
CA LEU A 389 -23.50 -28.50 -22.34
C LEU A 389 -24.85 -29.17 -22.02
N GLN A 390 -25.21 -29.27 -20.74
CA GLN A 390 -26.46 -29.86 -20.30
C GLN A 390 -27.68 -28.98 -20.59
N SER A 391 -27.51 -27.72 -20.92
CA SER A 391 -28.59 -26.81 -21.30
C SER A 391 -28.92 -26.84 -22.81
N ILE A 392 -28.09 -27.52 -23.62
CA ILE A 392 -28.34 -27.66 -25.05
C ILE A 392 -29.36 -28.78 -25.26
N PRO A 393 -30.49 -28.52 -25.96
CA PRO A 393 -31.51 -29.52 -26.21
C PRO A 393 -31.00 -30.71 -27.05
N ASP A 394 -31.36 -31.94 -26.64
CA ASP A 394 -30.91 -33.15 -27.35
C ASP A 394 -31.48 -33.26 -28.77
N GLU A 395 -32.61 -32.60 -29.04
CA GLU A 395 -33.27 -32.55 -30.35
C GLU A 395 -32.34 -31.96 -31.43
N LEU A 396 -31.47 -30.99 -31.06
CA LEU A 396 -30.49 -30.40 -32.01
C LEU A 396 -29.45 -31.44 -32.45
N TYR A 397 -29.03 -32.31 -31.54
CA TYR A 397 -28.11 -33.40 -31.86
C TYR A 397 -28.77 -34.52 -32.65
N GLU A 398 -30.05 -34.77 -32.40
CA GLU A 398 -30.83 -35.74 -33.16
C GLU A 398 -31.07 -35.29 -34.60
N ALA A 399 -31.45 -34.02 -34.79
CA ALA A 399 -31.58 -33.43 -36.14
C ALA A 399 -30.25 -33.48 -36.91
N ALA A 400 -29.14 -33.07 -36.26
CA ALA A 400 -27.82 -33.12 -36.90
C ALA A 400 -27.39 -34.56 -37.28
N ARG A 401 -27.79 -35.58 -36.49
CA ARG A 401 -27.54 -36.99 -36.81
C ARG A 401 -28.36 -37.47 -37.99
N VAL A 402 -29.64 -37.06 -38.09
CA VAL A 402 -30.49 -37.35 -39.24
C VAL A 402 -29.91 -36.74 -40.52
N ASP A 403 -29.33 -35.54 -40.43
CA ASP A 403 -28.63 -34.87 -41.54
C ASP A 403 -27.24 -35.48 -41.85
N GLY A 404 -26.83 -36.53 -41.13
CA GLY A 404 -25.59 -37.28 -41.37
C GLY A 404 -24.35 -36.61 -40.78
N ALA A 405 -24.47 -35.64 -39.85
CA ALA A 405 -23.33 -34.97 -39.21
C ALA A 405 -22.57 -35.93 -38.30
N SER A 406 -21.26 -36.02 -38.49
CA SER A 406 -20.32 -36.72 -37.59
C SER A 406 -20.22 -36.01 -36.24
N GLY A 407 -19.77 -36.70 -35.17
CA GLY A 407 -19.60 -36.11 -33.84
C GLY A 407 -18.69 -34.89 -33.84
N TRP A 408 -17.67 -34.85 -34.71
CA TRP A 408 -16.78 -33.67 -34.89
C TRP A 408 -17.53 -32.50 -35.51
N GLN A 409 -18.40 -32.75 -36.52
CA GLN A 409 -19.23 -31.72 -37.12
C GLN A 409 -20.27 -31.18 -36.13
N GLN A 410 -20.91 -32.09 -35.36
CA GLN A 410 -21.84 -31.70 -34.28
C GLN A 410 -21.13 -30.81 -33.24
N PHE A 411 -19.90 -31.13 -32.85
CA PHE A 411 -19.13 -30.31 -31.92
C PHE A 411 -18.91 -28.90 -32.45
N TRP A 412 -18.41 -28.74 -33.68
CA TRP A 412 -18.06 -27.45 -34.23
C TRP A 412 -19.25 -26.60 -34.68
N HIS A 413 -20.35 -27.19 -35.12
CA HIS A 413 -21.48 -26.47 -35.69
C HIS A 413 -22.70 -26.38 -34.75
N VAL A 414 -22.80 -27.25 -33.74
CA VAL A 414 -23.89 -27.21 -32.76
C VAL A 414 -23.37 -26.91 -31.37
N THR A 415 -22.45 -27.75 -30.85
CA THR A 415 -22.04 -27.66 -29.45
C THR A 415 -21.28 -26.37 -29.15
N LEU A 416 -20.17 -26.12 -29.85
CA LEU A 416 -19.29 -25.00 -29.55
C LEU A 416 -19.96 -23.62 -29.76
N PRO A 417 -20.71 -23.36 -30.82
CA PRO A 417 -21.39 -22.07 -31.00
C PRO A 417 -22.42 -21.79 -29.89
N LEU A 418 -23.29 -22.76 -29.57
CA LEU A 418 -24.31 -22.59 -28.55
C LEU A 418 -23.71 -22.47 -27.14
N LEU A 419 -22.66 -23.25 -26.85
CA LEU A 419 -21.93 -23.15 -25.59
C LEU A 419 -21.27 -21.77 -25.45
N LEU A 420 -20.63 -21.27 -26.51
CA LEU A 420 -19.98 -19.94 -26.45
C LEU A 420 -20.97 -18.81 -26.18
N VAL A 421 -22.20 -18.87 -26.70
CA VAL A 421 -23.22 -17.85 -26.40
C VAL A 421 -23.50 -17.81 -24.89
N SER A 422 -23.61 -18.97 -24.22
CA SER A 422 -23.91 -19.01 -22.79
C SER A 422 -22.67 -18.71 -21.90
N VAL A 423 -21.46 -19.05 -22.36
CA VAL A 423 -20.21 -18.95 -21.55
C VAL A 423 -19.43 -17.66 -21.83
N ALA A 424 -19.64 -16.99 -22.98
CA ALA A 424 -18.87 -15.81 -23.37
C ALA A 424 -18.81 -14.70 -22.30
N PRO A 425 -19.90 -14.32 -21.61
CA PRO A 425 -19.83 -13.32 -20.54
C PRO A 425 -18.91 -13.74 -19.39
N LEU A 426 -18.92 -15.05 -19.08
CA LEU A 426 -18.04 -15.60 -18.03
C LEU A 426 -16.58 -15.63 -18.47
N LEU A 427 -16.29 -15.90 -19.75
CA LEU A 427 -14.92 -15.84 -20.28
C LEU A 427 -14.35 -14.43 -20.19
N VAL A 428 -15.12 -13.39 -20.49
CA VAL A 428 -14.70 -11.99 -20.32
C VAL A 428 -14.46 -11.66 -18.85
N SER A 429 -15.34 -12.14 -17.97
CA SER A 429 -15.16 -11.97 -16.52
C SER A 429 -13.90 -12.69 -16.01
N CYS A 430 -13.62 -13.89 -16.50
CA CYS A 430 -12.39 -14.63 -16.18
C CYS A 430 -11.13 -13.94 -16.74
N PHE A 431 -11.24 -13.30 -17.90
CA PHE A 431 -10.15 -12.48 -18.43
C PHE A 431 -9.83 -11.31 -17.48
N ALA A 432 -10.84 -10.55 -17.06
CA ALA A 432 -10.69 -9.45 -16.12
C ALA A 432 -10.14 -9.92 -14.75
N PHE A 433 -10.58 -11.08 -14.27
CA PHE A 433 -10.04 -11.71 -13.06
C PHE A 433 -8.55 -12.04 -13.20
N ASN A 434 -8.15 -12.73 -14.27
CA ASN A 434 -6.75 -13.09 -14.51
C ASN A 434 -5.88 -11.86 -14.78
N PHE A 435 -6.42 -10.81 -15.42
CA PHE A 435 -5.74 -9.54 -15.63
C PHE A 435 -5.24 -8.92 -14.30
N ASN A 436 -5.95 -9.15 -13.21
CA ASN A 436 -5.64 -8.68 -11.86
C ASN A 436 -5.24 -9.82 -10.89
N ASN A 437 -4.83 -10.98 -11.39
CA ASN A 437 -4.49 -12.13 -10.56
C ASN A 437 -3.11 -11.96 -9.89
N PHE A 438 -3.04 -11.11 -8.89
CA PHE A 438 -1.85 -10.88 -8.08
C PHE A 438 -1.30 -12.16 -7.45
N GLY A 439 -2.20 -12.99 -6.86
CA GLY A 439 -1.82 -14.10 -5.99
C GLY A 439 -0.95 -15.14 -6.67
N VAL A 440 -1.36 -15.62 -7.85
CA VAL A 440 -0.61 -16.66 -8.57
C VAL A 440 0.77 -16.14 -9.00
N ILE A 441 0.83 -14.95 -9.59
CA ILE A 441 2.09 -14.36 -10.07
C ILE A 441 3.05 -14.13 -8.89
N TYR A 442 2.58 -13.48 -7.82
CA TYR A 442 3.44 -13.10 -6.71
C TYR A 442 3.92 -14.31 -5.90
N LEU A 443 3.06 -15.29 -5.65
CA LEU A 443 3.43 -16.46 -4.85
C LEU A 443 4.33 -17.45 -5.60
N VAL A 444 4.19 -17.59 -6.92
CA VAL A 444 5.00 -18.52 -7.71
C VAL A 444 6.34 -17.91 -8.12
N THR A 445 6.34 -16.74 -8.76
CA THR A 445 7.54 -16.15 -9.35
C THR A 445 8.00 -14.85 -8.69
N GLN A 446 7.15 -14.17 -7.91
CA GLN A 446 7.41 -12.83 -7.38
C GLN A 446 7.73 -11.80 -8.50
N GLY A 447 7.14 -12.00 -9.69
CA GLY A 447 7.45 -11.20 -10.87
C GLY A 447 8.79 -11.51 -11.54
N ARG A 448 9.63 -12.37 -10.95
CA ARG A 448 10.99 -12.70 -11.45
C ARG A 448 10.96 -13.53 -12.74
N PRO A 449 12.08 -13.61 -13.48
CA PRO A 449 13.35 -12.90 -13.28
C PRO A 449 13.27 -11.40 -13.60
N PRO A 450 14.22 -10.57 -13.10
CA PRO A 450 14.22 -9.13 -13.34
C PRO A 450 14.45 -8.80 -14.81
N ILE A 451 13.86 -7.70 -15.28
CA ILE A 451 14.12 -7.20 -16.65
C ILE A 451 15.46 -6.46 -16.66
N PRO A 452 16.45 -6.90 -17.46
CA PRO A 452 17.76 -6.25 -17.53
C PRO A 452 17.65 -4.78 -17.95
N GLY A 453 18.39 -3.89 -17.26
CA GLY A 453 18.45 -2.46 -17.56
C GLY A 453 17.24 -1.65 -17.06
N ALA A 454 16.27 -2.25 -16.38
CA ALA A 454 15.18 -1.53 -15.74
C ALA A 454 15.68 -0.78 -14.51
N ARG A 455 15.28 0.50 -14.37
CA ARG A 455 15.47 1.25 -13.11
C ARG A 455 14.31 1.05 -12.13
N THR A 456 13.22 0.48 -12.60
CA THR A 456 12.07 0.11 -11.78
C THR A 456 12.16 -1.36 -11.40
N PRO A 457 11.49 -1.82 -10.33
CA PRO A 457 11.53 -3.21 -9.88
C PRO A 457 10.74 -4.17 -10.81
N ALA A 458 10.73 -3.93 -12.11
CA ALA A 458 10.00 -4.72 -13.08
C ALA A 458 10.66 -6.08 -13.34
N GLY A 459 9.88 -7.15 -13.32
CA GLY A 459 10.29 -8.48 -13.69
C GLY A 459 9.57 -9.01 -14.94
N ALA A 460 10.13 -10.05 -15.52
CA ALA A 460 9.67 -10.61 -16.79
C ALA A 460 8.29 -11.30 -16.70
N THR A 461 7.90 -11.69 -15.49
CA THR A 461 6.59 -12.31 -15.21
C THR A 461 5.64 -11.39 -14.45
N ASP A 462 6.05 -10.15 -14.15
CA ASP A 462 5.14 -9.17 -13.56
C ASP A 462 3.97 -8.86 -14.49
N ILE A 463 2.78 -8.85 -13.92
CA ILE A 463 1.61 -8.22 -14.52
C ILE A 463 1.41 -6.83 -13.90
N LEU A 464 0.57 -6.00 -14.46
CA LEU A 464 0.41 -4.60 -14.02
C LEU A 464 0.18 -4.47 -12.52
N ILE A 465 -0.64 -5.33 -11.91
CA ILE A 465 -0.93 -5.27 -10.47
C ILE A 465 0.28 -5.65 -9.60
N THR A 466 1.07 -6.67 -9.98
CA THR A 466 2.27 -7.06 -9.24
C THR A 466 3.39 -6.03 -9.40
N TYR A 467 3.53 -5.47 -10.59
CA TYR A 467 4.45 -4.37 -10.86
C TYR A 467 4.11 -3.12 -10.03
N THR A 468 2.83 -2.76 -9.95
CA THR A 468 2.34 -1.66 -9.09
C THR A 468 2.69 -1.90 -7.62
N TYR A 469 2.45 -3.12 -7.13
CA TYR A 469 2.81 -3.50 -5.76
C TYR A 469 4.31 -3.35 -5.50
N ARG A 470 5.15 -3.80 -6.42
CA ARG A 470 6.61 -3.71 -6.28
C ARG A 470 7.12 -2.27 -6.35
N LEU A 471 6.52 -1.42 -7.16
CA LEU A 471 6.79 0.03 -7.17
C LEU A 471 6.47 0.68 -5.82
N ALA A 472 5.36 0.27 -5.20
CA ALA A 472 4.90 0.85 -3.94
C ALA A 472 5.64 0.31 -2.71
N PHE A 473 6.10 -0.97 -2.72
CA PHE A 473 6.53 -1.63 -1.49
C PHE A 473 7.88 -2.35 -1.57
N GLU A 474 8.42 -2.67 -2.77
CA GLU A 474 9.61 -3.52 -2.92
C GLU A 474 10.75 -2.88 -3.72
N SER A 475 10.71 -1.59 -3.97
CA SER A 475 11.76 -0.95 -4.73
C SER A 475 13.04 -0.78 -3.90
N GLY A 476 14.14 -1.37 -4.33
CA GLY A 476 15.44 -1.23 -3.67
C GLY A 476 16.03 0.20 -3.74
N SER A 477 15.50 1.04 -4.64
CA SER A 477 15.85 2.46 -4.78
C SER A 477 14.89 3.41 -4.03
N GLY A 478 13.99 2.86 -3.21
CA GLY A 478 12.91 3.60 -2.55
C GLY A 478 11.55 3.37 -3.20
N THR A 479 10.48 3.62 -2.45
CA THR A 479 9.10 3.47 -2.87
C THR A 479 8.64 4.66 -3.71
N ASP A 480 7.85 4.43 -4.77
CA ASP A 480 7.27 5.46 -5.65
C ASP A 480 5.75 5.29 -5.73
N TYR A 481 5.06 5.83 -4.71
CA TYR A 481 3.60 5.72 -4.62
C TYR A 481 2.91 6.53 -5.72
N GLY A 482 3.49 7.65 -6.16
CA GLY A 482 2.97 8.47 -7.24
C GLY A 482 2.92 7.71 -8.56
N LEU A 483 4.02 7.06 -8.94
CA LEU A 483 4.08 6.24 -10.15
C LEU A 483 3.21 4.99 -10.04
N ALA A 484 3.21 4.31 -8.90
CA ALA A 484 2.35 3.15 -8.63
C ALA A 484 0.86 3.51 -8.78
N SER A 485 0.45 4.66 -8.25
CA SER A 485 -0.91 5.18 -8.38
C SER A 485 -1.28 5.51 -9.83
N ALA A 486 -0.34 6.06 -10.63
CA ALA A 486 -0.57 6.30 -12.06
C ALA A 486 -0.79 4.99 -12.84
N VAL A 487 -0.03 3.92 -12.53
CA VAL A 487 -0.27 2.58 -13.11
C VAL A 487 -1.63 2.03 -12.67
N THR A 488 -2.01 2.21 -11.40
CA THR A 488 -3.31 1.78 -10.87
C THR A 488 -4.48 2.44 -11.62
N ILE A 489 -4.38 3.73 -11.96
CA ILE A 489 -5.40 4.41 -12.77
C ILE A 489 -5.53 3.77 -14.15
N LEU A 490 -4.40 3.43 -14.80
CA LEU A 490 -4.44 2.72 -16.09
C LEU A 490 -5.11 1.36 -15.98
N ILE A 491 -4.80 0.58 -14.94
CA ILE A 491 -5.46 -0.71 -14.66
C ILE A 491 -6.97 -0.49 -14.52
N PHE A 492 -7.37 0.49 -13.74
CA PHE A 492 -8.78 0.80 -13.50
C PHE A 492 -9.51 1.15 -14.81
N LEU A 493 -8.92 1.98 -15.66
CA LEU A 493 -9.50 2.35 -16.96
C LEU A 493 -9.64 1.14 -17.90
N ILE A 494 -8.62 0.27 -17.94
CA ILE A 494 -8.65 -0.94 -18.79
C ILE A 494 -9.73 -1.90 -18.30
N VAL A 495 -9.72 -2.24 -17.00
CA VAL A 495 -10.69 -3.19 -16.42
C VAL A 495 -12.11 -2.62 -16.47
N GLY A 496 -12.28 -1.33 -16.21
CA GLY A 496 -13.56 -0.63 -16.34
C GLY A 496 -14.10 -0.69 -17.77
N THR A 497 -13.24 -0.46 -18.77
CA THR A 497 -13.60 -0.58 -20.18
C THR A 497 -13.99 -1.99 -20.56
N LEU A 498 -13.22 -3.00 -20.12
CA LEU A 498 -13.54 -4.42 -20.34
C LEU A 498 -14.88 -4.79 -19.69
N SER A 499 -15.11 -4.34 -18.47
CA SER A 499 -16.38 -4.59 -17.76
C SER A 499 -17.56 -3.91 -18.47
N TRP A 500 -17.39 -2.68 -18.95
CA TRP A 500 -18.43 -1.98 -19.72
C TRP A 500 -18.78 -2.71 -21.01
N PHE A 501 -17.78 -3.19 -21.76
CA PHE A 501 -18.01 -4.05 -22.93
C PHE A 501 -18.76 -5.33 -22.55
N ASN A 502 -18.34 -6.02 -21.47
CA ASN A 502 -18.98 -7.24 -21.02
C ASN A 502 -20.48 -7.02 -20.76
N PHE A 503 -20.86 -6.00 -19.99
CA PHE A 503 -22.26 -5.68 -19.70
C PHE A 503 -23.06 -5.36 -20.95
N ARG A 504 -22.48 -4.62 -21.90
CA ARG A 504 -23.16 -4.26 -23.13
C ARG A 504 -23.42 -5.47 -24.04
N PHE A 505 -22.44 -6.37 -24.17
CA PHE A 505 -22.59 -7.58 -24.97
C PHE A 505 -23.51 -8.61 -24.32
N THR A 506 -23.49 -8.73 -23.00
CA THR A 506 -24.37 -9.68 -22.27
C THR A 506 -25.84 -9.29 -22.45
N GLY A 507 -26.19 -8.00 -22.34
CA GLY A 507 -27.57 -7.55 -22.59
C GLY A 507 -28.07 -7.87 -24.00
N THR A 508 -27.22 -7.72 -25.01
CA THR A 508 -27.59 -8.04 -26.41
C THR A 508 -27.78 -9.56 -26.60
N LEU A 509 -27.02 -10.41 -25.91
CA LEU A 509 -27.17 -11.88 -25.98
C LEU A 509 -28.41 -12.38 -25.24
N GLU A 510 -28.83 -11.73 -24.15
CA GLU A 510 -30.10 -12.03 -23.46
C GLU A 510 -31.32 -11.70 -24.35
N GLU A 511 -31.31 -10.55 -25.04
CA GLU A 511 -32.36 -10.19 -26.01
C GLU A 511 -32.48 -11.20 -27.16
N VAL A 512 -31.34 -11.73 -27.64
CA VAL A 512 -31.33 -12.78 -28.69
C VAL A 512 -31.92 -14.09 -28.16
N ARG A 513 -31.69 -14.43 -26.88
CA ARG A 513 -32.21 -15.63 -26.24
C ARG A 513 -33.72 -15.56 -25.95
N GLU A 514 -34.26 -14.39 -25.67
CA GLU A 514 -35.69 -14.18 -25.45
C GLU A 514 -36.48 -14.22 -26.78
N ASN A 515 -35.82 -13.99 -27.91
CA ASN A 515 -36.43 -13.95 -29.23
C ASN A 515 -36.30 -15.29 -30.04
N VAL A 516 -35.64 -16.31 -29.46
CA VAL A 516 -35.51 -17.66 -29.99
C VAL A 516 -36.26 -18.64 -29.09
#